data_5675847317b66ec76991345218695c2a
#
_entry.id   5675847317b66ec76991345218695c2a
#
_cell.length_a   1.000
_cell.length_b   1.000
_cell.length_c   1.000
_cell.angle_alpha   90.00
_cell.angle_beta   90.00
_cell.angle_gamma   90.00
#
_symmetry.space_group_name_H-M   'P 1'
#
loop_
_entity.id
_entity.type
_entity.pdbx_description
1 polymer ?
#
loop_
_entity_poly.entity_id
_entity_poly.type
_entity_poly.pdbx_seq_one_letter_code
_entity_poly.pdbx_strand_id
1 'polypeptide(L)'
;MQVRPYTEGDLEAVRAMYAAQGFGYAFPDLADPLFLVRSVIEEDGRPRMAAFLRLTAEAYLLADPREGSPLQRWRCLLALHEAVRQEAAARGLADVQAFLPPRVARAFGRRLAALGWRQDPWTCYTRQV
;
A
#
# COMPACT_ATOMS: atom_id res chain seq x y z
N MET A 1 -2.43 -15.18 -28.02
CA MET A 1 -2.11 -14.52 -26.72
C MET A 1 -2.12 -13.00 -26.94
N GLN A 2 -2.97 -12.30 -26.20
CA GLN A 2 -3.15 -10.87 -26.34
C GLN A 2 -3.23 -10.18 -24.97
N VAL A 3 -2.49 -9.09 -24.79
CA VAL A 3 -2.66 -8.20 -23.64
C VAL A 3 -3.70 -7.14 -23.99
N ARG A 4 -4.70 -6.97 -23.13
CA ARG A 4 -5.75 -5.97 -23.33
C ARG A 4 -6.16 -5.32 -22.00
N PRO A 5 -6.87 -4.19 -22.02
CA PRO A 5 -7.46 -3.62 -20.81
C PRO A 5 -8.42 -4.61 -20.14
N TYR A 6 -8.44 -4.56 -18.81
CA TYR A 6 -9.44 -5.23 -18.00
C TYR A 6 -10.81 -4.57 -18.22
N THR A 7 -11.86 -5.37 -18.22
CA THR A 7 -13.26 -4.92 -18.21
C THR A 7 -14.01 -5.56 -17.05
N GLU A 8 -15.16 -5.03 -16.69
CA GLU A 8 -16.01 -5.63 -15.65
C GLU A 8 -16.43 -7.06 -15.97
N GLY A 9 -16.52 -7.40 -17.26
CA GLY A 9 -16.79 -8.78 -17.69
C GLY A 9 -15.70 -9.78 -17.29
N ASP A 10 -14.50 -9.32 -16.94
CA ASP A 10 -13.40 -10.17 -16.50
C ASP A 10 -13.42 -10.44 -14.99
N LEU A 11 -14.27 -9.74 -14.22
CA LEU A 11 -14.25 -9.77 -12.76
C LEU A 11 -14.38 -11.19 -12.20
N GLU A 12 -15.30 -11.99 -12.73
CA GLU A 12 -15.53 -13.35 -12.26
C GLU A 12 -14.30 -14.23 -12.49
N ALA A 13 -13.67 -14.14 -13.67
CA ALA A 13 -12.46 -14.88 -13.98
C ALA A 13 -11.30 -14.46 -13.07
N VAL A 14 -11.13 -13.15 -12.80
CA VAL A 14 -10.10 -12.63 -11.90
C VAL A 14 -10.34 -13.08 -10.46
N ARG A 15 -11.59 -13.07 -9.98
CA ARG A 15 -11.95 -13.62 -8.67
C ARG A 15 -11.61 -15.11 -8.55
N ALA A 16 -11.88 -15.89 -9.59
CA ALA A 16 -11.53 -17.30 -9.63
C ALA A 16 -10.01 -17.52 -9.56
N MET A 17 -9.23 -16.69 -10.27
CA MET A 17 -7.77 -16.72 -10.19
C MET A 17 -7.27 -16.40 -8.78
N TYR A 18 -7.82 -15.37 -8.15
CA TYR A 18 -7.51 -15.00 -6.77
C TYR A 18 -7.80 -16.16 -5.81
N ALA A 19 -8.97 -16.76 -5.90
CA ALA A 19 -9.34 -17.89 -5.06
C ALA A 19 -8.40 -19.09 -5.26
N ALA A 20 -8.04 -19.38 -6.51
CA ALA A 20 -7.12 -20.48 -6.84
C ALA A 20 -5.69 -20.28 -6.33
N GLN A 21 -5.22 -19.04 -6.25
CA GLN A 21 -3.89 -18.72 -5.70
C GLN A 21 -3.82 -18.96 -4.19
N GLY A 22 -4.90 -18.75 -3.45
CA GLY A 22 -4.94 -18.98 -2.01
C GLY A 22 -4.12 -18.00 -1.18
N PHE A 23 -3.83 -16.80 -1.70
CA PHE A 23 -3.11 -15.78 -0.95
C PHE A 23 -3.99 -15.18 0.15
N GLY A 24 -3.37 -14.81 1.28
CA GLY A 24 -4.08 -14.36 2.48
C GLY A 24 -4.50 -12.90 2.50
N TYR A 25 -4.31 -12.13 1.43
CA TYR A 25 -4.78 -10.74 1.35
C TYR A 25 -6.23 -10.68 0.85
N ALA A 26 -6.94 -9.62 1.20
CA ALA A 26 -8.30 -9.40 0.73
C ALA A 26 -8.34 -9.10 -0.77
N PHE A 27 -9.36 -9.60 -1.46
CA PHE A 27 -9.58 -9.26 -2.87
C PHE A 27 -9.80 -7.74 -2.99
N PRO A 28 -9.03 -7.05 -3.84
CA PRO A 28 -9.13 -5.60 -3.94
C PRO A 28 -10.40 -5.15 -4.66
N ASP A 29 -10.88 -3.96 -4.34
CA ASP A 29 -11.91 -3.29 -5.14
C ASP A 29 -11.29 -2.76 -6.44
N LEU A 30 -11.43 -3.48 -7.53
CA LEU A 30 -10.84 -3.14 -8.82
C LEU A 30 -11.51 -1.92 -9.47
N ALA A 31 -12.64 -1.45 -8.96
CA ALA A 31 -13.29 -0.22 -9.40
C ALA A 31 -12.70 1.04 -8.74
N ASP A 32 -11.88 0.88 -7.69
CA ASP A 32 -11.26 1.99 -7.00
C ASP A 32 -10.41 2.83 -7.97
N PRO A 33 -10.61 4.17 -8.02
CA PRO A 33 -9.82 5.07 -8.88
C PRO A 33 -8.31 5.05 -8.62
N LEU A 34 -7.86 4.56 -7.46
CA LEU A 34 -6.43 4.38 -7.18
C LEU A 34 -5.77 3.32 -8.04
N PHE A 35 -6.54 2.43 -8.68
CA PHE A 35 -6.00 1.51 -9.69
C PHE A 35 -5.76 2.24 -11.00
N LEU A 36 -4.50 2.60 -11.27
CA LEU A 36 -4.09 3.34 -12.46
C LEU A 36 -3.93 2.44 -13.69
N VAL A 37 -3.56 1.18 -13.49
CA VAL A 37 -3.39 0.19 -14.55
C VAL A 37 -4.21 -1.04 -14.23
N ARG A 38 -4.95 -1.50 -15.22
CA ARG A 38 -5.76 -2.72 -15.16
C ARG A 38 -5.62 -3.44 -16.49
N SER A 39 -4.94 -4.59 -16.49
CA SER A 39 -4.66 -5.34 -17.72
C SER A 39 -4.89 -6.82 -17.51
N VAL A 40 -5.33 -7.48 -18.56
CA VAL A 40 -5.44 -8.94 -18.62
C VAL A 40 -4.70 -9.47 -19.83
N ILE A 41 -4.17 -10.66 -19.69
CA ILE A 41 -3.70 -11.44 -20.83
C ILE A 41 -4.75 -12.48 -21.18
N GLU A 42 -5.13 -12.49 -22.42
CA GLU A 42 -6.15 -13.38 -22.98
C GLU A 42 -5.53 -14.39 -23.93
N GLU A 43 -5.99 -15.61 -23.83
CA GLU A 43 -5.62 -16.71 -24.73
C GLU A 43 -6.87 -17.57 -24.98
N ASP A 44 -7.14 -17.86 -26.25
CA ASP A 44 -8.33 -18.60 -26.68
C ASP A 44 -9.65 -18.00 -26.15
N GLY A 45 -9.75 -16.67 -26.14
CA GLY A 45 -10.92 -15.95 -25.66
C GLY A 45 -11.15 -15.99 -24.14
N ARG A 46 -10.14 -16.38 -23.37
CA ARG A 46 -10.24 -16.48 -21.90
C ARG A 46 -9.10 -15.73 -21.21
N PRO A 47 -9.39 -14.94 -20.18
CA PRO A 47 -8.35 -14.38 -19.31
C PRO A 47 -7.51 -15.49 -18.67
N ARG A 48 -6.20 -15.39 -18.80
CA ARG A 48 -5.22 -16.34 -18.22
C ARG A 48 -4.45 -15.74 -17.05
N MET A 49 -4.27 -14.43 -17.08
CA MET A 49 -3.54 -13.70 -16.05
C MET A 49 -4.02 -12.25 -16.03
N ALA A 50 -3.97 -11.62 -14.88
CA ALA A 50 -4.30 -10.21 -14.75
C ALA A 50 -3.24 -9.48 -13.91
N ALA A 51 -3.00 -8.23 -14.25
CA ALA A 51 -2.11 -7.34 -13.51
C ALA A 51 -2.78 -6.01 -13.25
N PHE A 52 -2.61 -5.52 -12.02
CA PHE A 52 -3.19 -4.27 -11.57
C PHE A 52 -2.14 -3.45 -10.83
N LEU A 53 -2.08 -2.15 -11.09
CA LEU A 53 -1.22 -1.23 -10.35
C LEU A 53 -2.08 -0.23 -9.60
N ARG A 54 -1.98 -0.26 -8.28
CA ARG A 54 -2.67 0.67 -7.39
C ARG A 54 -1.71 1.74 -6.90
N LEU A 55 -2.14 3.00 -6.93
CA LEU A 55 -1.39 4.10 -6.35
C LEU A 55 -1.36 3.97 -4.82
N THR A 56 -0.18 4.04 -4.26
CA THR A 56 0.05 4.14 -2.82
C THR A 56 0.99 5.30 -2.51
N ALA A 57 1.04 5.73 -1.25
CA ALA A 57 1.96 6.77 -0.80
C ALA A 57 3.05 6.17 0.10
N GLU A 58 4.27 6.63 -0.07
CA GLU A 58 5.40 6.31 0.79
C GLU A 58 5.67 7.47 1.74
N ALA A 59 5.76 7.18 3.03
CA ALA A 59 6.02 8.17 4.07
C ALA A 59 7.52 8.29 4.36
N TYR A 60 7.99 9.51 4.46
CA TYR A 60 9.32 9.87 4.94
C TYR A 60 9.19 10.74 6.17
N LEU A 61 9.96 10.47 7.20
CA LEU A 61 10.10 11.32 8.37
C LEU A 61 11.54 11.79 8.50
N LEU A 62 11.71 13.10 8.49
CA LEU A 62 13.01 13.73 8.71
C LEU A 62 12.94 14.54 10.02
N ALA A 63 13.82 14.23 10.95
CA ALA A 63 13.91 14.90 12.24
C ALA A 63 15.37 15.14 12.61
N ASP A 64 15.68 16.30 13.18
CA ASP A 64 17.02 16.53 13.73
C ASP A 64 17.12 15.76 15.06
N PRO A 65 18.02 14.78 15.18
CA PRO A 65 18.16 13.99 16.40
C PRO A 65 18.75 14.76 17.57
N ARG A 66 19.34 15.95 17.32
CA ARG A 66 19.99 16.79 18.31
C ARG A 66 19.06 17.82 18.93
N GLU A 67 17.93 18.11 18.30
CA GLU A 67 17.01 19.17 18.71
C GLU A 67 15.87 18.64 19.58
N GLY A 68 15.60 19.39 20.65
CA GLY A 68 14.49 19.13 21.55
C GLY A 68 14.68 17.93 22.49
N SER A 69 13.89 17.89 23.53
CA SER A 69 13.78 16.75 24.43
C SER A 69 13.02 15.58 23.77
N PRO A 70 13.14 14.34 24.26
CA PRO A 70 12.34 13.22 23.78
C PRO A 70 10.84 13.51 23.78
N LEU A 71 10.34 14.19 24.82
CA LEU A 71 8.92 14.54 24.92
C LEU A 71 8.52 15.58 23.86
N GLN A 72 9.34 16.59 23.64
CA GLN A 72 9.09 17.59 22.59
C GLN A 72 9.07 16.94 21.21
N ARG A 73 10.04 16.10 20.91
CA ARG A 73 10.06 15.35 19.64
C ARG A 73 8.83 14.46 19.46
N TRP A 74 8.40 13.81 20.52
CA TRP A 74 7.19 12.99 20.48
C TRP A 74 5.93 13.82 20.19
N ARG A 75 5.78 14.97 20.83
CA ARG A 75 4.67 15.90 20.57
C ARG A 75 4.68 16.43 19.15
N CYS A 76 5.85 16.78 18.63
CA CYS A 76 5.99 17.20 17.22
C CYS A 76 5.60 16.08 16.26
N LEU A 77 6.03 14.86 16.53
CA LEU A 77 5.66 13.71 15.73
C LEU A 77 4.15 13.47 15.71
N LEU A 78 3.49 13.53 16.87
CA LEU A 78 2.04 13.35 16.95
C LEU A 78 1.29 14.40 16.12
N ALA A 79 1.67 15.66 16.24
CA ALA A 79 1.06 16.75 15.50
C ALA A 79 1.26 16.60 13.99
N LEU A 80 2.50 16.29 13.58
CA LEU A 80 2.82 16.11 12.16
C LEU A 80 2.14 14.87 11.57
N HIS A 81 2.13 13.77 12.31
CA HIS A 81 1.46 12.52 11.91
C HIS A 81 -0.03 12.76 11.63
N GLU A 82 -0.72 13.44 12.54
CA GLU A 82 -2.15 13.71 12.36
C GLU A 82 -2.42 14.64 11.17
N ALA A 83 -1.61 15.69 11.01
CA ALA A 83 -1.76 16.60 9.88
C ALA A 83 -1.54 15.87 8.53
N VAL A 84 -0.51 15.05 8.43
CA VAL A 84 -0.22 14.27 7.20
C VAL A 84 -1.30 13.22 6.95
N ARG A 85 -1.81 12.57 8.01
CA ARG A 85 -2.91 11.61 7.88
C ARG A 85 -4.17 12.27 7.31
N GLN A 86 -4.54 13.43 7.80
CA GLN A 86 -5.70 14.19 7.32
C GLN A 86 -5.52 14.59 5.84
N GLU A 87 -4.33 15.08 5.49
CA GLU A 87 -4.02 15.47 4.11
C GLU A 87 -4.06 14.26 3.16
N ALA A 88 -3.53 13.12 3.58
CA ALA A 88 -3.59 11.89 2.81
C ALA A 88 -5.04 11.43 2.57
N ALA A 89 -5.88 11.47 3.60
CA ALA A 89 -7.29 11.14 3.49
C ALA A 89 -8.04 12.12 2.56
N ALA A 90 -7.76 13.42 2.67
CA ALA A 90 -8.35 14.44 1.81
C ALA A 90 -7.97 14.26 0.32
N ARG A 91 -6.84 13.64 0.03
CA ARG A 91 -6.39 13.30 -1.33
C ARG A 91 -6.92 11.95 -1.82
N GLY A 92 -7.74 11.26 -1.04
CA GLY A 92 -8.35 9.99 -1.41
C GLY A 92 -7.43 8.77 -1.30
N LEU A 93 -6.29 8.89 -0.60
CA LEU A 93 -5.40 7.76 -0.36
C LEU A 93 -6.04 6.78 0.64
N ALA A 94 -5.97 5.49 0.35
CA ALA A 94 -6.51 4.44 1.21
C ALA A 94 -5.53 4.04 2.31
N ASP A 95 -4.24 4.04 1.99
CA ASP A 95 -3.17 3.67 2.91
C ASP A 95 -1.87 4.41 2.58
N VAL A 96 -0.96 4.36 3.53
CA VAL A 96 0.39 4.94 3.43
C VAL A 96 1.37 3.89 3.95
N GLN A 97 2.51 3.75 3.28
CA GLN A 97 3.56 2.81 3.62
C GLN A 97 4.81 3.53 4.10
N ALA A 98 5.49 2.97 5.09
CA ALA A 98 6.78 3.45 5.56
C ALA A 98 7.79 2.30 5.57
N PHE A 99 8.96 2.53 4.99
CA PHE A 99 10.05 1.57 4.99
C PHE A 99 11.07 1.99 6.06
N LEU A 100 11.18 1.19 7.11
CA LEU A 100 12.03 1.49 8.26
C LEU A 100 13.21 0.54 8.30
N PRO A 101 14.43 1.05 8.62
CA PRO A 101 15.54 0.16 8.94
C PRO A 101 15.15 -0.79 10.07
N PRO A 102 15.56 -2.06 10.05
CA PRO A 102 15.18 -3.04 11.08
C PRO A 102 15.44 -2.58 12.51
N ARG A 103 16.53 -1.84 12.73
CA ARG A 103 16.86 -1.26 14.04
C ARG A 103 15.80 -0.25 14.52
N VAL A 104 15.35 0.62 13.62
CA VAL A 104 14.31 1.62 13.91
C VAL A 104 12.98 0.94 14.16
N ALA A 105 12.62 -0.05 13.33
CA ALA A 105 11.39 -0.82 13.49
C ALA A 105 11.35 -1.52 14.86
N ARG A 106 12.45 -2.12 15.32
CA ARG A 106 12.53 -2.75 16.64
C ARG A 106 12.39 -1.74 17.79
N ALA A 107 13.07 -0.59 17.67
CA ALA A 107 13.06 0.42 18.73
C ALA A 107 11.73 1.20 18.81
N PHE A 108 11.04 1.37 17.68
CA PHE A 108 9.89 2.27 17.56
C PHE A 108 8.57 1.56 17.28
N GLY A 109 8.58 0.25 17.04
CA GLY A 109 7.41 -0.51 16.59
C GLY A 109 6.18 -0.41 17.51
N ARG A 110 6.36 -0.40 18.84
CA ARG A 110 5.24 -0.25 19.78
C ARG A 110 4.56 1.11 19.66
N ARG A 111 5.33 2.17 19.44
CA ARG A 111 4.79 3.53 19.27
C ARG A 111 4.05 3.66 17.94
N LEU A 112 4.59 3.06 16.87
CA LEU A 112 3.91 2.99 15.58
C LEU A 112 2.58 2.24 15.70
N ALA A 113 2.57 1.10 16.36
CA ALA A 113 1.34 0.35 16.60
C ALA A 113 0.30 1.18 17.38
N ALA A 114 0.72 1.94 18.38
CA ALA A 114 -0.16 2.85 19.12
C ALA A 114 -0.74 3.98 18.25
N LEU A 115 -0.05 4.35 17.16
CA LEU A 115 -0.52 5.32 16.17
C LEU A 115 -1.35 4.69 15.03
N GLY A 116 -1.63 3.40 15.11
CA GLY A 116 -2.43 2.70 14.11
C GLY A 116 -1.62 2.08 12.95
N TRP A 117 -0.29 2.14 13.00
CA TRP A 117 0.55 1.46 12.02
C TRP A 117 0.64 -0.03 12.31
N ARG A 118 0.71 -0.81 11.26
CA ARG A 118 0.85 -2.27 11.32
C ARG A 118 2.02 -2.69 10.45
N GLN A 119 2.85 -3.60 10.96
CA GLN A 119 3.87 -4.22 10.12
C GLN A 119 3.20 -5.19 9.15
N ASP A 120 3.48 -5.02 7.86
CA ASP A 120 3.00 -5.94 6.84
C ASP A 120 3.83 -7.23 6.86
N PRO A 121 3.16 -8.39 6.71
CA PRO A 121 3.85 -9.69 6.66
C PRO A 121 4.46 -9.97 5.29
N TRP A 122 4.19 -9.14 4.28
CA TRP A 122 4.57 -9.35 2.89
C TRP A 122 5.96 -8.80 2.61
N THR A 123 6.77 -9.58 1.86
CA THR A 123 8.06 -9.10 1.37
C THR A 123 7.84 -8.14 0.22
N CYS A 124 8.48 -6.97 0.27
CA CYS A 124 8.38 -5.95 -0.76
C CYS A 124 9.50 -6.10 -1.78
N TYR A 125 9.13 -6.02 -3.06
CA TYR A 125 10.07 -5.92 -4.18
C TYR A 125 9.87 -4.58 -4.87
N THR A 126 10.97 -3.89 -5.18
CA THR A 126 10.94 -2.59 -5.86
C THR A 126 11.64 -2.70 -7.20
N ARG A 127 11.01 -2.14 -8.23
CA ARG A 127 11.63 -1.96 -9.54
C ARG A 127 11.45 -0.51 -9.99
N GLN A 128 12.50 0.07 -10.53
CA GLN A 128 12.40 1.32 -11.28
C GLN A 128 11.78 1.06 -12.65
N VAL A 129 10.95 1.98 -13.08
CA VAL A 129 10.22 1.90 -14.35
C VAL A 129 10.78 2.86 -15.40
#